data_cc687ec17bd4582feaaee3d001bf582a
#
_entry.id   cc687ec17bd4582feaaee3d001bf582a
#
_cell.length_a   1.000
_cell.length_b   1.000
_cell.length_c   1.000
_cell.angle_alpha   90.00
_cell.angle_beta   90.00
_cell.angle_gamma   90.00
#
_symmetry.space_group_name_H-M   'P 1'
#
loop_
_entity.id
_entity.type
_entity.pdbx_description
1 polymer ?
#
loop_
_entity_poly.entity_id
_entity_poly.type
_entity_poly.pdbx_seq_one_letter_code
_entity_poly.pdbx_strand_id
1 'polypeptide(L)'
;MAQDPRVEMLTAYCSFPDAKLYRDPEHLNKGVFDLPMLDGYEWRRVANYSPSPRLGRFYGLINPGVIKLVAGYDCCVVYGHAYISFWMAICAAKLLGKPVLLGTDATYIDPHNGGRAWKASAKKMLFPFLYNRVADLVLVPSTASKRFLCSLGVREERIALTPYVVDNAYIAGIAAGADRKKTREEWQVPDDGVVVIFCAKFLPRKRPQDALRAFARAKVENSYLMMVGDGPLADSLREEVARLGIADRVRFTGLVKYSRLAEFYAASDVLVFTSEHEPYGLPVNEAMICGIPAIVSDRVGAGYDLVDTGRTGFVYPCGDVDALATILSQVLPDRELLKRMGEQSRARMKTWSPRENADATIRAVEKAMGKEQSAKG
;
A
#
# COMPACT_ATOMS: atom_id res chain seq x y z
N MET A 1 8.76 8.97 13.66
CA MET A 1 8.11 9.11 14.98
C MET A 1 9.04 8.67 16.12
N ALA A 2 9.56 7.45 16.14
CA ALA A 2 10.36 6.95 17.26
C ALA A 2 11.62 7.79 17.59
N GLN A 3 12.09 8.61 16.66
CA GLN A 3 13.25 9.52 16.86
C GLN A 3 12.81 10.99 17.07
N ASP A 4 11.50 11.25 17.10
CA ASP A 4 10.99 12.62 17.30
C ASP A 4 10.92 12.93 18.81
N PRO A 5 11.58 14.02 19.28
CA PRO A 5 11.64 14.33 20.71
C PRO A 5 10.29 14.73 21.32
N ARG A 6 9.26 14.98 20.51
CA ARG A 6 7.91 15.33 20.97
C ARG A 6 7.13 14.13 21.49
N VAL A 7 7.52 12.90 21.13
CA VAL A 7 6.75 11.70 21.42
C VAL A 7 7.65 10.55 21.85
N GLU A 8 7.22 9.82 22.86
CA GLU A 8 7.71 8.49 23.19
C GLU A 8 6.75 7.46 22.61
N MET A 9 7.23 6.52 21.80
CA MET A 9 6.41 5.56 21.10
C MET A 9 6.80 4.13 21.42
N LEU A 10 5.84 3.34 21.87
CA LEU A 10 5.97 1.89 22.01
C LEU A 10 5.03 1.18 21.02
N THR A 11 5.56 0.27 20.22
CA THR A 11 4.77 -0.61 19.37
C THR A 11 4.48 -1.93 20.07
N ALA A 12 3.20 -2.24 20.29
CA ALA A 12 2.75 -3.49 20.90
C ALA A 12 2.34 -4.50 19.82
N TYR A 13 3.11 -5.57 19.67
CA TYR A 13 2.79 -6.66 18.75
C TYR A 13 1.91 -7.71 19.43
N CYS A 14 0.62 -7.74 19.09
CA CYS A 14 -0.36 -8.73 19.53
C CYS A 14 -0.24 -10.05 18.76
N SER A 15 0.19 -9.99 17.49
CA SER A 15 0.63 -11.15 16.71
C SER A 15 2.08 -10.92 16.32
N PHE A 16 2.98 -11.78 16.75
CA PHE A 16 4.33 -11.76 16.20
C PHE A 16 4.35 -12.58 14.90
N PRO A 17 5.21 -12.27 13.92
CA PRO A 17 5.37 -13.08 12.71
C PRO A 17 5.96 -14.46 13.07
N ASP A 18 5.19 -15.26 13.81
CA ASP A 18 5.47 -16.66 14.04
C ASP A 18 4.93 -17.43 12.83
N ALA A 19 5.79 -18.18 12.17
CA ALA A 19 5.48 -18.94 10.95
C ALA A 19 4.24 -19.85 11.08
N LYS A 20 3.83 -20.18 12.31
CA LYS A 20 2.62 -20.95 12.61
C LYS A 20 1.31 -20.14 12.57
N LEU A 21 1.38 -18.81 12.80
CA LEU A 21 0.22 -17.89 12.76
C LEU A 21 -0.08 -17.36 11.36
N TYR A 22 0.92 -17.28 10.51
CA TYR A 22 0.83 -16.83 9.12
C TYR A 22 0.53 -18.00 8.17
N ARG A 23 -0.67 -18.55 8.25
CA ARG A 23 -1.27 -19.35 7.16
C ARG A 23 -2.19 -18.46 6.31
N ASP A 24 -1.69 -17.33 5.89
CA ASP A 24 -2.35 -16.54 4.86
C ASP A 24 -1.93 -17.10 3.49
N PRO A 25 -2.88 -17.59 2.67
CA PRO A 25 -2.56 -18.05 1.32
C PRO A 25 -1.92 -16.97 0.44
N GLU A 26 -2.14 -15.69 0.78
CA GLU A 26 -1.49 -14.56 0.09
C GLU A 26 -0.04 -14.36 0.54
N HIS A 27 0.40 -14.93 1.65
CA HIS A 27 1.77 -14.81 2.19
C HIS A 27 2.59 -16.08 1.97
N LEU A 28 2.43 -16.74 0.82
CA LEU A 28 3.17 -17.96 0.43
C LEU A 28 4.70 -17.80 0.39
N ASN A 29 5.22 -16.59 0.60
CA ASN A 29 6.61 -16.25 0.33
C ASN A 29 7.38 -15.81 1.57
N LYS A 30 7.85 -16.79 2.33
CA LYS A 30 8.92 -16.59 3.31
C LYS A 30 10.18 -16.12 2.59
N GLY A 31 10.67 -14.91 2.92
CA GLY A 31 11.98 -14.42 2.47
C GLY A 31 11.98 -13.35 1.38
N VAL A 32 10.82 -12.81 0.99
CA VAL A 32 10.76 -11.65 0.08
C VAL A 32 11.12 -10.35 0.80
N PHE A 33 10.68 -10.20 2.06
CA PHE A 33 11.11 -9.11 2.93
C PHE A 33 12.40 -9.48 3.64
N ASP A 34 13.51 -8.96 3.16
CA ASP A 34 14.86 -9.16 3.67
C ASP A 34 15.41 -7.94 4.42
N LEU A 35 14.50 -7.06 4.90
CA LEU A 35 14.85 -5.88 5.70
C LEU A 35 14.65 -6.12 7.20
N PRO A 36 15.43 -5.44 8.06
CA PRO A 36 15.26 -5.49 9.51
C PRO A 36 14.03 -4.67 9.95
N MET A 37 12.86 -5.30 9.94
CA MET A 37 11.57 -4.66 10.18
C MET A 37 11.35 -4.17 11.63
N LEU A 38 12.19 -4.56 12.57
CA LEU A 38 12.03 -4.27 14.00
C LEU A 38 13.07 -3.29 14.54
N ASP A 39 13.95 -2.76 13.68
CA ASP A 39 15.00 -1.86 14.08
C ASP A 39 14.50 -0.39 14.12
N GLY A 40 15.12 0.40 14.99
CA GLY A 40 14.92 1.85 15.01
C GLY A 40 13.71 2.35 15.83
N TYR A 41 12.98 1.48 16.54
CA TYR A 41 11.90 1.86 17.44
C TYR A 41 11.71 0.88 18.60
N GLU A 42 11.13 1.33 19.71
CA GLU A 42 10.79 0.47 20.83
C GLU A 42 9.56 -0.38 20.52
N TRP A 43 9.69 -1.69 20.73
CA TRP A 43 8.59 -2.62 20.54
C TRP A 43 8.53 -3.67 21.62
N ARG A 44 7.34 -4.22 21.86
CA ARG A 44 7.11 -5.34 22.79
C ARG A 44 6.17 -6.36 22.18
N ARG A 45 6.53 -7.61 22.33
CA ARG A 45 5.60 -8.72 22.09
C ARG A 45 4.66 -8.87 23.28
N VAL A 46 3.35 -8.92 23.00
CA VAL A 46 2.34 -9.18 24.03
C VAL A 46 1.84 -10.61 23.90
N ALA A 47 1.87 -11.37 25.00
CA ALA A 47 1.47 -12.76 25.00
C ALA A 47 0.00 -12.93 24.56
N ASN A 48 -0.25 -13.87 23.65
CA ASN A 48 -1.59 -14.19 23.15
C ASN A 48 -2.15 -15.42 23.90
N TYR A 49 -3.29 -15.24 24.55
CA TYR A 49 -4.00 -16.28 25.32
C TYR A 49 -5.23 -16.83 24.58
N SER A 50 -5.34 -16.61 23.29
CA SER A 50 -6.42 -17.17 22.49
C SER A 50 -6.37 -18.70 22.50
N PRO A 51 -7.49 -19.39 22.75
CA PRO A 51 -7.56 -20.86 22.65
C PRO A 51 -7.44 -21.36 21.22
N SER A 52 -7.59 -20.47 20.23
CA SER A 52 -7.43 -20.76 18.81
C SER A 52 -6.70 -19.59 18.12
N PRO A 53 -5.39 -19.46 18.35
CA PRO A 53 -4.60 -18.35 17.82
C PRO A 53 -4.53 -18.44 16.29
N ARG A 54 -5.28 -17.59 15.61
CA ARG A 54 -5.35 -17.55 14.14
C ARG A 54 -5.75 -16.15 13.67
N LEU A 55 -5.02 -15.63 12.70
CA LEU A 55 -5.43 -14.40 12.01
C LEU A 55 -6.73 -14.65 11.22
N GLY A 56 -7.56 -13.60 11.09
CA GLY A 56 -8.86 -13.69 10.43
C GLY A 56 -10.02 -14.16 11.32
N ARG A 57 -9.76 -14.53 12.60
CA ARG A 57 -10.80 -14.81 13.60
C ARG A 57 -10.82 -13.70 14.65
N PHE A 58 -12.00 -13.18 15.00
CA PHE A 58 -12.17 -12.12 15.99
C PHE A 58 -11.49 -12.44 17.34
N TYR A 59 -11.62 -13.68 17.80
CA TYR A 59 -10.99 -14.19 19.03
C TYR A 59 -9.60 -14.80 18.82
N GLY A 60 -9.03 -14.68 17.63
CA GLY A 60 -7.69 -15.21 17.31
C GLY A 60 -6.54 -14.50 18.04
N LEU A 61 -6.77 -13.27 18.48
CA LEU A 61 -5.84 -12.51 19.32
C LEU A 61 -6.55 -12.06 20.60
N ILE A 62 -6.06 -12.53 21.75
CA ILE A 62 -6.49 -12.17 23.10
C ILE A 62 -5.23 -11.88 23.91
N ASN A 63 -4.87 -10.62 24.01
CA ASN A 63 -3.61 -10.18 24.64
C ASN A 63 -3.88 -9.24 25.83
N PRO A 64 -4.23 -9.75 27.03
CA PRO A 64 -4.57 -8.90 28.19
C PRO A 64 -3.46 -7.93 28.59
N GLY A 65 -2.21 -8.24 28.29
CA GLY A 65 -1.07 -7.36 28.57
C GLY A 65 -1.13 -6.00 27.92
N VAL A 66 -1.96 -5.80 26.85
CA VAL A 66 -2.15 -4.48 26.22
C VAL A 66 -2.78 -3.47 27.20
N ILE A 67 -3.60 -3.92 28.16
CA ILE A 67 -4.24 -3.05 29.16
C ILE A 67 -3.18 -2.33 30.00
N LYS A 68 -2.16 -3.08 30.46
CA LYS A 68 -1.05 -2.51 31.24
C LYS A 68 -0.23 -1.53 30.41
N LEU A 69 0.01 -1.86 29.12
CA LEU A 69 0.74 -0.96 28.23
C LEU A 69 -0.02 0.35 28.03
N VAL A 70 -1.32 0.28 27.74
CA VAL A 70 -2.16 1.48 27.57
C VAL A 70 -2.14 2.36 28.82
N ALA A 71 -2.08 1.78 30.01
CA ALA A 71 -2.02 2.55 31.26
C ALA A 71 -0.73 3.41 31.37
N GLY A 72 0.37 2.99 30.74
CA GLY A 72 1.66 3.67 30.80
C GLY A 72 1.85 4.84 29.80
N TYR A 73 0.91 5.06 28.86
CA TYR A 73 1.04 6.06 27.80
C TYR A 73 -0.16 7.01 27.78
N ASP A 74 0.01 8.21 27.20
CA ASP A 74 -1.03 9.25 27.19
C ASP A 74 -2.08 9.07 26.09
N CYS A 75 -1.76 8.34 25.04
CA CYS A 75 -2.62 8.13 23.87
C CYS A 75 -2.50 6.69 23.36
N CYS A 76 -3.57 6.15 22.81
CA CYS A 76 -3.62 4.82 22.22
C CYS A 76 -3.93 4.88 20.72
N VAL A 77 -3.02 4.39 19.89
CA VAL A 77 -3.24 4.23 18.44
C VAL A 77 -3.47 2.76 18.16
N VAL A 78 -4.59 2.42 17.51
CA VAL A 78 -4.97 1.05 17.17
C VAL A 78 -5.23 0.93 15.68
N TYR A 79 -4.50 0.08 14.98
CA TYR A 79 -4.72 -0.19 13.57
C TYR A 79 -5.71 -1.35 13.38
N GLY A 80 -6.96 -1.00 13.04
CA GLY A 80 -8.07 -1.92 12.84
C GLY A 80 -8.90 -2.19 14.10
N HIS A 81 -9.89 -3.08 13.95
CA HIS A 81 -10.87 -3.43 14.99
C HIS A 81 -11.28 -4.91 14.92
N ALA A 82 -10.49 -5.72 14.19
CA ALA A 82 -10.87 -7.09 13.84
C ALA A 82 -10.63 -8.13 14.94
N TYR A 83 -9.98 -7.75 16.07
CA TYR A 83 -9.58 -8.69 17.12
C TYR A 83 -9.97 -8.22 18.51
N ILE A 84 -10.19 -9.17 19.43
CA ILE A 84 -10.49 -8.87 20.84
C ILE A 84 -9.41 -7.98 21.46
N SER A 85 -8.13 -8.23 21.18
CA SER A 85 -7.01 -7.43 21.71
C SER A 85 -7.12 -5.95 21.39
N PHE A 86 -7.63 -5.59 20.21
CA PHE A 86 -7.83 -4.19 19.82
C PHE A 86 -8.94 -3.54 20.65
N TRP A 87 -10.03 -4.27 20.90
CA TRP A 87 -11.10 -3.80 21.76
C TRP A 87 -10.67 -3.70 23.22
N MET A 88 -9.81 -4.62 23.70
CA MET A 88 -9.22 -4.52 25.04
C MET A 88 -8.41 -3.22 25.19
N ALA A 89 -7.58 -2.89 24.20
CA ALA A 89 -6.82 -1.63 24.21
C ALA A 89 -7.73 -0.40 24.15
N ILE A 90 -8.74 -0.41 23.27
CA ILE A 90 -9.73 0.68 23.13
C ILE A 90 -10.50 0.90 24.45
N CYS A 91 -11.05 -0.17 25.02
CA CYS A 91 -11.80 -0.10 26.28
C CYS A 91 -10.92 0.38 27.42
N ALA A 92 -9.69 -0.13 27.54
CA ALA A 92 -8.74 0.31 28.56
C ALA A 92 -8.43 1.81 28.44
N ALA A 93 -8.15 2.29 27.22
CA ALA A 93 -7.88 3.70 26.98
C ALA A 93 -9.08 4.59 27.37
N LYS A 94 -10.30 4.22 26.96
CA LYS A 94 -11.52 4.98 27.28
C LYS A 94 -11.82 4.99 28.77
N LEU A 95 -11.65 3.86 29.48
CA LEU A 95 -11.83 3.79 30.93
C LEU A 95 -10.82 4.65 31.69
N LEU A 96 -9.62 4.82 31.13
CA LEU A 96 -8.57 5.66 31.68
C LEU A 96 -8.64 7.12 31.21
N GLY A 97 -9.67 7.51 30.45
CA GLY A 97 -9.82 8.86 29.90
C GLY A 97 -8.79 9.25 28.85
N LYS A 98 -8.14 8.26 28.22
CA LYS A 98 -7.09 8.49 27.23
C LYS A 98 -7.64 8.54 25.79
N PRO A 99 -7.13 9.43 24.92
CA PRO A 99 -7.52 9.48 23.52
C PRO A 99 -7.24 8.17 22.79
N VAL A 100 -8.15 7.80 21.89
CA VAL A 100 -8.03 6.64 21.01
C VAL A 100 -8.04 7.08 19.56
N LEU A 101 -6.96 6.82 18.86
CA LEU A 101 -6.88 7.00 17.41
C LEU A 101 -7.03 5.63 16.72
N LEU A 102 -7.94 5.54 15.74
CA LEU A 102 -8.15 4.30 14.99
C LEU A 102 -7.60 4.43 13.58
N GLY A 103 -6.60 3.61 13.23
CA GLY A 103 -6.08 3.51 11.88
C GLY A 103 -6.90 2.55 11.01
N THR A 104 -7.19 2.96 9.78
CA THR A 104 -7.83 2.10 8.76
C THR A 104 -7.42 2.51 7.36
N ASP A 105 -7.21 1.53 6.49
CA ASP A 105 -6.95 1.71 5.06
C ASP A 105 -8.15 1.32 4.19
N ALA A 106 -9.32 1.15 4.80
CA ALA A 106 -10.53 0.76 4.09
C ALA A 106 -10.89 1.77 2.99
N THR A 107 -11.10 1.27 1.78
CA THR A 107 -11.60 2.03 0.61
C THR A 107 -12.86 1.42 0.04
N TYR A 108 -13.32 0.30 0.64
CA TYR A 108 -14.40 -0.49 0.10
C TYR A 108 -14.97 -1.45 1.15
N ILE A 109 -16.27 -1.74 1.06
CA ILE A 109 -16.91 -2.86 1.75
C ILE A 109 -17.36 -3.84 0.68
N ASP A 110 -16.82 -5.06 0.70
CA ASP A 110 -17.31 -6.14 -0.17
C ASP A 110 -18.82 -6.34 0.04
N PRO A 111 -19.66 -6.08 -0.96
CA PRO A 111 -21.11 -6.18 -0.83
C PRO A 111 -21.57 -7.61 -0.55
N HIS A 112 -20.81 -8.60 -0.98
CA HIS A 112 -21.12 -10.01 -0.75
C HIS A 112 -20.50 -10.54 0.54
N ASN A 113 -19.42 -9.93 1.03
CA ASN A 113 -18.68 -10.28 2.26
C ASN A 113 -18.52 -11.81 2.43
N GLY A 114 -18.04 -12.48 1.38
CA GLY A 114 -17.88 -13.94 1.36
C GLY A 114 -19.21 -14.71 1.45
N GLY A 115 -20.27 -14.24 0.81
CA GLY A 115 -21.61 -14.84 0.80
C GLY A 115 -22.51 -14.42 1.97
N ARG A 116 -22.11 -13.43 2.77
CA ARG A 116 -22.87 -12.94 3.94
C ARG A 116 -23.20 -11.44 3.79
N ALA A 117 -24.05 -11.09 2.82
CA ALA A 117 -24.41 -9.71 2.49
C ALA A 117 -24.91 -8.89 3.70
N TRP A 118 -25.59 -9.50 4.69
CA TRP A 118 -26.01 -8.82 5.90
C TRP A 118 -24.84 -8.22 6.71
N LYS A 119 -23.64 -8.82 6.64
CA LYS A 119 -22.45 -8.28 7.30
C LYS A 119 -21.97 -6.99 6.64
N ALA A 120 -22.12 -6.84 5.33
CA ALA A 120 -21.81 -5.60 4.64
C ALA A 120 -22.74 -4.47 5.11
N SER A 121 -24.04 -4.74 5.24
CA SER A 121 -25.02 -3.79 5.78
C SER A 121 -24.73 -3.42 7.24
N ALA A 122 -24.40 -4.42 8.07
CA ALA A 122 -24.02 -4.18 9.45
C ALA A 122 -22.75 -3.32 9.56
N LYS A 123 -21.73 -3.55 8.73
CA LYS A 123 -20.52 -2.71 8.68
C LYS A 123 -20.85 -1.27 8.31
N LYS A 124 -21.70 -1.04 7.29
CA LYS A 124 -22.12 0.31 6.88
C LYS A 124 -22.81 1.08 8.01
N MET A 125 -23.55 0.41 8.87
CA MET A 125 -24.20 1.02 10.03
C MET A 125 -23.25 1.22 11.20
N LEU A 126 -22.35 0.24 11.47
CA LEU A 126 -21.46 0.26 12.64
C LEU A 126 -20.24 1.19 12.45
N PHE A 127 -19.73 1.32 11.24
CA PHE A 127 -18.53 2.11 10.99
C PHE A 127 -18.70 3.60 11.34
N PRO A 128 -19.80 4.28 10.95
CA PRO A 128 -20.03 5.66 11.39
C PRO A 128 -20.11 5.80 12.92
N PHE A 129 -20.73 4.84 13.59
CA PHE A 129 -20.78 4.84 15.07
C PHE A 129 -19.37 4.67 15.65
N LEU A 130 -18.61 3.66 15.22
CA LEU A 130 -17.26 3.39 15.70
C LEU A 130 -16.34 4.61 15.49
N TYR A 131 -16.32 5.16 14.29
CA TYR A 131 -15.41 6.23 13.94
C TYR A 131 -15.86 7.62 14.41
N ASN A 132 -17.16 7.86 14.64
CA ASN A 132 -17.63 9.13 15.14
C ASN A 132 -17.80 9.19 16.67
N ARG A 133 -17.92 8.04 17.35
CA ARG A 133 -18.25 7.99 18.79
C ARG A 133 -17.17 7.32 19.63
N VAL A 134 -16.52 6.27 19.11
CA VAL A 134 -15.50 5.54 19.87
C VAL A 134 -14.11 6.12 19.62
N ALA A 135 -13.74 6.36 18.36
CA ALA A 135 -12.49 7.01 18.04
C ALA A 135 -12.53 8.52 18.34
N ASP A 136 -11.44 9.06 18.85
CA ASP A 136 -11.26 10.52 18.95
C ASP A 136 -10.83 11.09 17.60
N LEU A 137 -9.95 10.38 16.88
CA LEU A 137 -9.62 10.61 15.48
C LEU A 137 -9.47 9.30 14.73
N VAL A 138 -9.62 9.36 13.40
CA VAL A 138 -9.39 8.25 12.49
C VAL A 138 -8.20 8.56 11.59
N LEU A 139 -7.20 7.69 11.60
CA LEU A 139 -6.02 7.81 10.75
C LEU A 139 -6.25 7.03 9.45
N VAL A 140 -6.08 7.69 8.32
CA VAL A 140 -6.24 7.07 7.00
C VAL A 140 -5.01 7.32 6.12
N PRO A 141 -4.59 6.34 5.29
CA PRO A 141 -3.36 6.45 4.51
C PRO A 141 -3.52 7.22 3.20
N SER A 142 -4.74 7.46 2.74
CA SER A 142 -5.01 8.04 1.42
C SER A 142 -6.29 8.86 1.38
N THR A 143 -6.37 9.75 0.41
CA THR A 143 -7.60 10.46 0.06
C THR A 143 -8.73 9.50 -0.34
N ALA A 144 -8.41 8.35 -0.95
CA ALA A 144 -9.40 7.31 -1.26
C ALA A 144 -10.08 6.78 0.00
N SER A 145 -9.29 6.42 1.04
CA SER A 145 -9.83 5.97 2.33
C SER A 145 -10.63 7.08 3.03
N LYS A 146 -10.15 8.33 2.98
CA LYS A 146 -10.88 9.49 3.52
C LYS A 146 -12.26 9.63 2.85
N ARG A 147 -12.30 9.66 1.51
CA ARG A 147 -13.55 9.78 0.73
C ARG A 147 -14.51 8.63 1.05
N PHE A 148 -13.98 7.41 1.14
CA PHE A 148 -14.77 6.24 1.49
C PHE A 148 -15.41 6.38 2.86
N LEU A 149 -14.66 6.77 3.91
CA LEU A 149 -15.23 6.95 5.25
C LEU A 149 -16.26 8.08 5.30
N CYS A 150 -16.01 9.19 4.60
CA CYS A 150 -17.00 10.28 4.48
C CYS A 150 -18.30 9.79 3.81
N SER A 151 -18.19 8.93 2.77
CA SER A 151 -19.37 8.34 2.09
C SER A 151 -20.18 7.41 3.00
N LEU A 152 -19.57 6.90 4.06
CA LEU A 152 -20.26 6.13 5.10
C LEU A 152 -20.85 7.01 6.22
N GLY A 153 -20.65 8.34 6.20
CA GLY A 153 -21.13 9.26 7.23
C GLY A 153 -20.16 9.50 8.38
N VAL A 154 -18.88 9.19 8.20
CA VAL A 154 -17.83 9.62 9.14
C VAL A 154 -17.55 11.11 8.90
N ARG A 155 -17.54 11.90 9.97
CA ARG A 155 -17.32 13.35 9.89
C ARG A 155 -15.88 13.66 9.49
N GLU A 156 -15.70 14.55 8.52
CA GLU A 156 -14.40 14.84 7.93
C GLU A 156 -13.39 15.38 8.95
N GLU A 157 -13.83 16.20 9.90
CA GLU A 157 -12.98 16.75 10.97
C GLU A 157 -12.44 15.69 11.94
N ARG A 158 -13.02 14.48 11.92
CA ARG A 158 -12.55 13.31 12.65
C ARG A 158 -11.52 12.48 11.90
N ILE A 159 -11.22 12.80 10.66
CA ILE A 159 -10.30 12.03 9.81
C ILE A 159 -9.01 12.80 9.64
N ALA A 160 -7.89 12.18 9.99
CA ALA A 160 -6.54 12.67 9.74
C ALA A 160 -5.87 11.83 8.65
N LEU A 161 -5.37 12.49 7.60
CA LEU A 161 -4.56 11.85 6.57
C LEU A 161 -3.15 11.62 7.11
N THR A 162 -2.76 10.37 7.24
CA THR A 162 -1.43 9.90 7.63
C THR A 162 -0.90 9.00 6.52
N PRO A 163 -0.20 9.58 5.53
CA PRO A 163 0.08 8.90 4.26
C PRO A 163 0.86 7.60 4.45
N TYR A 164 0.48 6.53 3.76
CA TYR A 164 1.34 5.36 3.67
C TYR A 164 2.57 5.70 2.86
N VAL A 165 3.70 5.30 3.37
CA VAL A 165 5.02 5.62 2.86
C VAL A 165 5.92 4.40 2.90
N VAL A 166 7.02 4.46 2.17
CA VAL A 166 8.13 3.52 2.21
C VAL A 166 9.39 4.28 2.64
N ASP A 167 10.48 3.60 2.86
CA ASP A 167 11.76 4.27 3.09
C ASP A 167 12.29 4.87 1.76
N ASN A 168 11.96 6.14 1.54
CA ASN A 168 12.32 6.84 0.31
C ASN A 168 13.84 6.90 0.11
N ALA A 169 14.61 7.09 1.19
CA ALA A 169 16.06 7.20 1.11
C ALA A 169 16.70 5.85 0.74
N TYR A 170 16.21 4.77 1.34
CA TYR A 170 16.66 3.41 1.04
C TYR A 170 16.40 3.04 -0.43
N ILE A 171 15.16 3.25 -0.90
CA ILE A 171 14.78 2.93 -2.30
C ILE A 171 15.57 3.79 -3.28
N ALA A 172 15.66 5.10 -3.04
CA ALA A 172 16.42 6.01 -3.89
C ALA A 172 17.92 5.67 -3.92
N GLY A 173 18.48 5.23 -2.80
CA GLY A 173 19.88 4.79 -2.70
C GLY A 173 20.16 3.57 -3.56
N ILE A 174 19.29 2.55 -3.51
CA ILE A 174 19.43 1.36 -4.36
C ILE A 174 19.27 1.75 -5.83
N ALA A 175 18.25 2.53 -6.17
CA ALA A 175 17.99 2.96 -7.54
C ALA A 175 19.15 3.77 -8.14
N ALA A 176 19.80 4.63 -7.34
CA ALA A 176 20.95 5.42 -7.77
C ALA A 176 22.21 4.57 -8.02
N GLY A 177 22.36 3.46 -7.29
CA GLY A 177 23.46 2.49 -7.48
C GLY A 177 23.15 1.40 -8.51
N ALA A 178 21.94 1.36 -9.06
CA ALA A 178 21.51 0.30 -9.98
C ALA A 178 22.21 0.45 -11.34
N ASP A 179 22.77 -0.65 -11.83
CA ASP A 179 23.24 -0.76 -13.21
C ASP A 179 22.07 -1.14 -14.14
N ARG A 180 21.43 -0.10 -14.69
CA ARG A 180 20.30 -0.26 -15.61
C ARG A 180 20.62 -1.19 -16.80
N LYS A 181 21.81 -1.05 -17.38
CA LYS A 181 22.22 -1.82 -18.53
C LYS A 181 22.36 -3.30 -18.17
N LYS A 182 23.07 -3.62 -17.11
CA LYS A 182 23.23 -4.98 -16.59
C LYS A 182 21.87 -5.63 -16.27
N THR A 183 20.99 -4.91 -15.60
CA THR A 183 19.65 -5.42 -15.27
C THR A 183 18.83 -5.72 -16.52
N ARG A 184 18.92 -4.87 -17.54
CA ARG A 184 18.25 -5.10 -18.82
C ARG A 184 18.86 -6.25 -19.62
N GLU A 185 20.17 -6.43 -19.59
CA GLU A 185 20.86 -7.60 -20.18
C GLU A 185 20.38 -8.89 -19.52
N GLU A 186 20.25 -8.94 -18.19
CA GLU A 186 19.67 -10.10 -17.48
C GLU A 186 18.24 -10.42 -17.95
N TRP A 187 17.48 -9.42 -18.37
CA TRP A 187 16.13 -9.58 -18.89
C TRP A 187 16.07 -9.84 -20.39
N GLN A 188 17.20 -9.81 -21.08
CA GLN A 188 17.25 -9.86 -22.55
C GLN A 188 16.40 -8.74 -23.18
N VAL A 189 16.53 -7.53 -22.66
CA VAL A 189 15.90 -6.31 -23.16
C VAL A 189 16.97 -5.39 -23.72
N PRO A 190 16.84 -4.89 -24.96
CA PRO A 190 17.78 -3.94 -25.55
C PRO A 190 17.83 -2.62 -24.74
N ASP A 191 19.00 -1.96 -24.75
CA ASP A 191 19.19 -0.69 -24.04
C ASP A 191 18.22 0.40 -24.50
N ASP A 192 17.92 0.38 -25.81
CA ASP A 192 16.97 1.30 -26.45
C ASP A 192 15.51 0.82 -26.37
N GLY A 193 15.22 -0.33 -25.77
CA GLY A 193 13.85 -0.80 -25.54
C GLY A 193 13.13 0.05 -24.48
N VAL A 194 11.81 0.23 -24.60
CA VAL A 194 10.96 0.83 -23.57
C VAL A 194 10.38 -0.27 -22.69
N VAL A 195 10.56 -0.14 -21.36
CA VAL A 195 10.16 -1.16 -20.39
C VAL A 195 8.96 -0.71 -19.57
N VAL A 196 7.86 -1.42 -19.74
CA VAL A 196 6.71 -1.38 -18.83
C VAL A 196 6.94 -2.37 -17.71
N ILE A 197 6.77 -1.98 -16.46
CA ILE A 197 6.83 -2.91 -15.32
C ILE A 197 5.44 -3.08 -14.70
N PHE A 198 5.04 -4.31 -14.46
CA PHE A 198 3.94 -4.71 -13.58
C PHE A 198 4.55 -5.39 -12.36
N CYS A 199 4.28 -4.88 -11.17
CA CYS A 199 4.85 -5.40 -9.92
C CYS A 199 3.75 -5.67 -8.89
N ALA A 200 3.32 -6.93 -8.80
CA ALA A 200 2.34 -7.39 -7.82
C ALA A 200 2.29 -8.91 -7.74
N LYS A 201 1.65 -9.47 -6.69
CA LYS A 201 1.26 -10.87 -6.68
C LYS A 201 0.27 -11.16 -7.80
N PHE A 202 0.41 -12.29 -8.47
CA PHE A 202 -0.50 -12.70 -9.56
C PHE A 202 -1.81 -13.26 -9.02
N LEU A 203 -2.63 -12.36 -8.45
CA LEU A 203 -3.95 -12.63 -7.87
C LEU A 203 -5.05 -12.02 -8.76
N PRO A 204 -6.27 -12.62 -8.78
CA PRO A 204 -7.39 -12.10 -9.58
C PRO A 204 -7.65 -10.60 -9.33
N ARG A 205 -7.66 -10.14 -8.08
CA ARG A 205 -7.88 -8.73 -7.72
C ARG A 205 -6.80 -7.76 -8.20
N LYS A 206 -5.62 -8.26 -8.60
CA LYS A 206 -4.53 -7.44 -9.18
C LYS A 206 -4.65 -7.30 -10.68
N ARG A 207 -5.52 -8.10 -11.32
CA ARG A 207 -5.84 -8.07 -12.75
C ARG A 207 -4.60 -8.05 -13.67
N PRO A 208 -3.60 -8.93 -13.44
CA PRO A 208 -2.38 -8.94 -14.25
C PRO A 208 -2.64 -9.23 -15.75
N GLN A 209 -3.76 -9.90 -16.08
CA GLN A 209 -4.18 -10.15 -17.46
C GLN A 209 -4.48 -8.85 -18.21
N ASP A 210 -5.00 -7.80 -17.51
CA ASP A 210 -5.31 -6.53 -18.15
C ASP A 210 -4.04 -5.82 -18.60
N ALA A 211 -2.94 -5.92 -17.83
CA ALA A 211 -1.64 -5.40 -18.23
C ALA A 211 -1.13 -6.09 -19.53
N LEU A 212 -1.21 -7.43 -19.59
CA LEU A 212 -0.83 -8.20 -20.78
C LEU A 212 -1.66 -7.81 -22.01
N ARG A 213 -2.98 -7.76 -21.85
CA ARG A 213 -3.91 -7.45 -22.95
C ARG A 213 -3.73 -6.03 -23.46
N ALA A 214 -3.59 -5.07 -22.57
CA ALA A 214 -3.37 -3.67 -22.93
C ALA A 214 -2.01 -3.49 -23.63
N PHE A 215 -0.96 -4.12 -23.11
CA PHE A 215 0.37 -4.10 -23.74
C PHE A 215 0.34 -4.69 -25.17
N ALA A 216 -0.33 -5.83 -25.36
CA ALA A 216 -0.50 -6.44 -26.68
C ALA A 216 -1.28 -5.53 -27.64
N ARG A 217 -2.37 -4.88 -27.15
CA ARG A 217 -3.21 -4.00 -27.97
C ARG A 217 -2.54 -2.68 -28.31
N ALA A 218 -1.66 -2.17 -27.46
CA ALA A 218 -0.93 -0.92 -27.71
C ALA A 218 -0.01 -1.00 -28.94
N LYS A 219 0.46 -2.19 -29.32
CA LYS A 219 1.26 -2.48 -30.53
C LYS A 219 2.47 -1.55 -30.71
N VAL A 220 3.10 -1.14 -29.61
CA VAL A 220 4.30 -0.30 -29.67
C VAL A 220 5.53 -1.19 -29.94
N GLU A 221 6.24 -0.90 -31.00
CA GLU A 221 7.49 -1.59 -31.33
C GLU A 221 8.58 -1.28 -30.30
N ASN A 222 9.58 -2.16 -30.20
CA ASN A 222 10.70 -2.05 -29.27
C ASN A 222 10.26 -1.74 -27.83
N SER A 223 9.11 -2.30 -27.43
CA SER A 223 8.60 -2.22 -26.06
C SER A 223 8.54 -3.60 -25.41
N TYR A 224 8.80 -3.65 -24.10
CA TYR A 224 8.89 -4.87 -23.31
C TYR A 224 8.06 -4.74 -22.04
N LEU A 225 7.45 -5.84 -21.60
CA LEU A 225 6.67 -5.90 -20.36
C LEU A 225 7.35 -6.83 -19.37
N MET A 226 7.73 -6.27 -18.23
CA MET A 226 8.28 -7.01 -17.09
C MET A 226 7.19 -7.35 -16.10
N MET A 227 6.91 -8.63 -15.92
CA MET A 227 5.95 -9.16 -14.96
C MET A 227 6.70 -9.60 -13.70
N VAL A 228 6.77 -8.70 -12.71
CA VAL A 228 7.46 -8.94 -11.44
C VAL A 228 6.45 -9.44 -10.41
N GLY A 229 6.65 -10.67 -9.98
CA GLY A 229 5.76 -11.33 -9.03
C GLY A 229 5.52 -12.80 -9.34
N ASP A 230 4.70 -13.41 -8.49
CA ASP A 230 4.24 -14.78 -8.62
C ASP A 230 2.86 -14.94 -8.00
N GLY A 231 2.21 -16.06 -8.24
CA GLY A 231 0.90 -16.35 -7.65
C GLY A 231 0.09 -17.36 -8.44
N PRO A 232 -1.14 -17.65 -8.00
CA PRO A 232 -1.98 -18.69 -8.58
C PRO A 232 -2.33 -18.48 -10.07
N LEU A 233 -2.16 -17.27 -10.58
CA LEU A 233 -2.39 -16.97 -12.00
C LEU A 233 -1.14 -17.12 -12.89
N ALA A 234 0.02 -17.49 -12.35
CA ALA A 234 1.29 -17.48 -13.09
C ALA A 234 1.24 -18.29 -14.39
N ASP A 235 0.71 -19.52 -14.34
CA ASP A 235 0.64 -20.38 -15.51
C ASP A 235 -0.36 -19.87 -16.54
N SER A 236 -1.55 -19.44 -16.13
CA SER A 236 -2.56 -18.86 -17.00
C SER A 236 -2.08 -17.55 -17.67
N LEU A 237 -1.21 -16.78 -17.01
CA LEU A 237 -0.59 -15.59 -17.61
C LEU A 237 0.43 -15.97 -18.70
N ARG A 238 1.20 -17.05 -18.53
CA ARG A 238 2.12 -17.55 -19.57
C ARG A 238 1.36 -18.07 -20.80
N GLU A 239 0.26 -18.78 -20.58
CA GLU A 239 -0.63 -19.22 -21.67
C GLU A 239 -1.24 -18.01 -22.39
N GLU A 240 -1.67 -16.98 -21.65
CA GLU A 240 -2.20 -15.74 -22.22
C GLU A 240 -1.16 -15.02 -23.11
N VAL A 241 0.09 -14.94 -22.66
CA VAL A 241 1.22 -14.37 -23.43
C VAL A 241 1.41 -15.09 -24.76
N ALA A 242 1.39 -16.44 -24.74
CA ALA A 242 1.50 -17.24 -25.95
C ALA A 242 0.31 -17.00 -26.90
N ARG A 243 -0.91 -16.96 -26.37
CA ARG A 243 -2.14 -16.69 -27.13
C ARG A 243 -2.17 -15.30 -27.77
N LEU A 244 -1.59 -14.30 -27.08
CA LEU A 244 -1.49 -12.92 -27.57
C LEU A 244 -0.34 -12.71 -28.56
N GLY A 245 0.56 -13.71 -28.74
CA GLY A 245 1.70 -13.62 -29.66
C GLY A 245 2.76 -12.59 -29.24
N ILE A 246 2.96 -12.39 -27.92
CA ILE A 246 3.90 -11.39 -27.36
C ILE A 246 5.00 -12.03 -26.51
N ALA A 247 5.27 -13.33 -26.70
CA ALA A 247 6.22 -14.07 -25.87
C ALA A 247 7.67 -13.53 -25.97
N ASP A 248 8.03 -12.98 -27.11
CA ASP A 248 9.32 -12.33 -27.38
C ASP A 248 9.53 -11.03 -26.59
N ARG A 249 8.45 -10.38 -26.13
CA ARG A 249 8.46 -9.06 -25.47
C ARG A 249 8.01 -9.07 -24.01
N VAL A 250 7.62 -10.22 -23.45
CA VAL A 250 7.21 -10.34 -22.05
C VAL A 250 8.22 -11.17 -21.25
N ARG A 251 8.59 -10.69 -20.08
CA ARG A 251 9.51 -11.39 -19.17
C ARG A 251 8.84 -11.59 -17.81
N PHE A 252 8.88 -12.81 -17.30
CA PHE A 252 8.44 -13.17 -15.96
C PHE A 252 9.65 -13.35 -15.06
N THR A 253 9.78 -12.54 -14.03
CA THR A 253 10.93 -12.59 -13.13
C THR A 253 10.72 -13.52 -11.93
N GLY A 254 9.46 -13.94 -11.68
CA GLY A 254 9.09 -14.54 -10.40
C GLY A 254 9.18 -13.54 -9.25
N LEU A 255 9.35 -14.07 -8.05
CA LEU A 255 9.49 -13.25 -6.84
C LEU A 255 10.88 -12.62 -6.77
N VAL A 256 10.91 -11.33 -6.52
CA VAL A 256 12.11 -10.54 -6.32
C VAL A 256 12.21 -10.17 -4.84
N LYS A 257 13.41 -10.25 -4.25
CA LYS A 257 13.68 -9.75 -2.90
C LYS A 257 13.45 -8.24 -2.85
N TYR A 258 12.92 -7.77 -1.72
CA TYR A 258 12.63 -6.33 -1.58
C TYR A 258 13.89 -5.47 -1.73
N SER A 259 15.04 -5.94 -1.23
CA SER A 259 16.33 -5.28 -1.38
C SER A 259 16.78 -5.06 -2.84
N ARG A 260 16.25 -5.84 -3.79
CA ARG A 260 16.58 -5.72 -5.22
C ARG A 260 15.48 -5.03 -6.04
N LEU A 261 14.29 -4.83 -5.47
CA LEU A 261 13.12 -4.36 -6.22
C LEU A 261 13.34 -2.98 -6.85
N ALA A 262 14.05 -2.08 -6.17
CA ALA A 262 14.37 -0.76 -6.69
C ALA A 262 15.29 -0.79 -7.93
N GLU A 263 16.13 -1.82 -8.10
CA GLU A 263 16.93 -2.03 -9.32
C GLU A 263 16.02 -2.28 -10.51
N PHE A 264 14.93 -3.06 -10.30
CA PHE A 264 13.94 -3.37 -11.34
C PHE A 264 13.14 -2.13 -11.75
N TYR A 265 12.72 -1.32 -10.78
CA TYR A 265 12.09 -0.03 -11.12
C TYR A 265 13.05 0.88 -11.87
N ALA A 266 14.30 1.03 -11.42
CA ALA A 266 15.32 1.86 -12.08
C ALA A 266 15.64 1.42 -13.51
N ALA A 267 15.50 0.12 -13.81
CA ALA A 267 15.68 -0.43 -15.15
C ALA A 267 14.42 -0.29 -16.06
N SER A 268 13.31 0.16 -15.50
CA SER A 268 12.02 0.33 -16.21
C SER A 268 11.77 1.79 -16.59
N ASP A 269 10.72 2.03 -17.40
CA ASP A 269 10.35 3.36 -17.89
C ASP A 269 8.97 3.81 -17.40
N VAL A 270 8.05 2.87 -17.11
CA VAL A 270 6.71 3.16 -16.59
C VAL A 270 6.16 1.99 -15.78
N LEU A 271 5.50 2.28 -14.65
CA LEU A 271 4.72 1.29 -13.91
C LEU A 271 3.29 1.20 -14.46
N VAL A 272 2.79 -0.01 -14.68
CA VAL A 272 1.37 -0.28 -14.88
C VAL A 272 0.84 -1.06 -13.67
N PHE A 273 -0.24 -0.56 -13.04
CA PHE A 273 -0.81 -1.17 -11.84
C PHE A 273 -2.33 -1.27 -11.95
N THR A 274 -2.82 -2.45 -12.34
CA THR A 274 -4.18 -2.70 -12.85
C THR A 274 -5.19 -3.12 -11.78
N SER A 275 -4.85 -3.06 -10.49
CA SER A 275 -5.65 -3.62 -9.41
C SER A 275 -7.12 -3.18 -9.43
N GLU A 276 -8.04 -4.13 -9.24
CA GLU A 276 -9.48 -3.91 -9.07
C GLU A 276 -9.82 -3.45 -7.64
N HIS A 277 -9.03 -3.86 -6.69
CA HIS A 277 -9.16 -3.44 -5.29
C HIS A 277 -7.78 -3.35 -4.64
N GLU A 278 -7.36 -2.11 -4.44
CA GLU A 278 -6.09 -1.79 -3.81
C GLU A 278 -6.30 -0.65 -2.82
N PRO A 279 -6.36 -0.93 -1.52
CA PRO A 279 -6.55 0.12 -0.51
C PRO A 279 -5.53 1.25 -0.61
N TYR A 280 -4.28 0.91 -0.96
CA TYR A 280 -3.25 1.91 -1.17
C TYR A 280 -2.42 1.66 -2.43
N GLY A 281 -1.45 0.74 -2.42
CA GLY A 281 -0.59 0.42 -3.56
C GLY A 281 0.83 0.95 -3.44
N LEU A 282 1.61 0.46 -2.47
CA LEU A 282 3.01 0.84 -2.26
C LEU A 282 3.91 0.74 -3.51
N PRO A 283 3.71 -0.18 -4.47
CA PRO A 283 4.44 -0.18 -5.74
C PRO A 283 4.43 1.15 -6.48
N VAL A 284 3.37 1.97 -6.30
CA VAL A 284 3.30 3.32 -6.89
C VAL A 284 4.33 4.25 -6.25
N ASN A 285 4.46 4.22 -4.91
CA ASN A 285 5.48 4.99 -4.20
C ASN A 285 6.89 4.59 -4.66
N GLU A 286 7.15 3.28 -4.67
CA GLU A 286 8.45 2.71 -5.02
C GLU A 286 8.89 3.09 -6.43
N ALA A 287 8.01 2.94 -7.40
CA ALA A 287 8.25 3.33 -8.78
C ALA A 287 8.52 4.84 -8.93
N MET A 288 7.68 5.66 -8.30
CA MET A 288 7.81 7.13 -8.39
C MET A 288 9.09 7.64 -7.70
N ILE A 289 9.55 7.00 -6.60
CA ILE A 289 10.85 7.30 -5.98
C ILE A 289 12.00 7.00 -6.95
N CYS A 290 11.91 5.88 -7.68
CA CYS A 290 12.89 5.53 -8.71
C CYS A 290 12.82 6.47 -9.94
N GLY A 291 11.83 7.37 -10.00
CA GLY A 291 11.67 8.35 -11.07
C GLY A 291 11.01 7.77 -12.31
N ILE A 292 10.12 6.80 -12.15
CA ILE A 292 9.27 6.33 -13.24
C ILE A 292 7.81 6.71 -12.97
N PRO A 293 7.05 7.14 -13.99
CA PRO A 293 5.64 7.47 -13.86
C PRO A 293 4.79 6.21 -13.64
N ALA A 294 3.59 6.39 -13.09
CA ALA A 294 2.66 5.29 -12.83
C ALA A 294 1.36 5.43 -13.62
N ILE A 295 0.94 4.36 -14.30
CA ILE A 295 -0.38 4.24 -14.91
C ILE A 295 -1.18 3.29 -14.03
N VAL A 296 -2.22 3.80 -13.39
CA VAL A 296 -2.96 3.05 -12.37
C VAL A 296 -4.46 3.00 -12.67
N SER A 297 -5.13 1.96 -12.23
CA SER A 297 -6.59 1.94 -12.26
C SER A 297 -7.18 2.93 -11.25
N ASP A 298 -8.40 3.40 -11.46
CA ASP A 298 -9.17 4.24 -10.55
C ASP A 298 -9.55 3.56 -9.23
N ARG A 299 -9.11 2.30 -9.03
CA ARG A 299 -9.30 1.50 -7.83
C ARG A 299 -8.04 1.39 -6.95
N VAL A 300 -6.98 2.08 -7.32
CA VAL A 300 -5.72 2.14 -6.58
C VAL A 300 -5.71 3.38 -5.68
N GLY A 301 -5.67 3.18 -4.36
CA GLY A 301 -5.76 4.27 -3.38
C GLY A 301 -4.66 5.32 -3.52
N ALA A 302 -3.41 4.91 -3.77
CA ALA A 302 -2.28 5.81 -4.01
C ALA A 302 -2.47 6.70 -5.25
N GLY A 303 -3.27 6.26 -6.23
CA GLY A 303 -3.56 7.03 -7.43
C GLY A 303 -4.21 8.38 -7.14
N TYR A 304 -5.04 8.46 -6.09
CA TYR A 304 -5.72 9.68 -5.67
C TYR A 304 -4.80 10.78 -5.15
N ASP A 305 -3.65 10.39 -4.62
CA ASP A 305 -2.71 11.30 -3.95
C ASP A 305 -1.42 11.52 -4.74
N LEU A 306 -1.00 10.53 -5.52
CA LEU A 306 0.31 10.51 -6.15
C LEU A 306 0.27 10.67 -7.67
N VAL A 307 -0.82 10.24 -8.34
CA VAL A 307 -0.89 10.24 -9.80
C VAL A 307 -1.70 11.43 -10.30
N ASP A 308 -0.99 12.41 -10.83
CA ASP A 308 -1.52 13.58 -11.52
C ASP A 308 -1.44 13.32 -13.02
N THR A 309 -2.63 13.21 -13.67
CA THR A 309 -2.76 12.80 -15.08
C THR A 309 -1.98 13.73 -16.02
N GLY A 310 -1.13 13.14 -16.85
CA GLY A 310 -0.25 13.83 -17.78
C GLY A 310 1.00 14.45 -17.13
N ARG A 311 1.13 14.41 -15.79
CA ARG A 311 2.24 14.99 -15.06
C ARG A 311 3.11 13.96 -14.34
N THR A 312 2.52 13.08 -13.55
CA THR A 312 3.24 12.01 -12.84
C THR A 312 2.79 10.60 -13.28
N GLY A 313 1.81 10.53 -14.17
CA GLY A 313 1.26 9.28 -14.67
C GLY A 313 -0.13 9.47 -15.27
N PHE A 314 -0.92 8.40 -15.25
CA PHE A 314 -2.31 8.40 -15.70
C PHE A 314 -3.19 7.53 -14.81
N VAL A 315 -4.45 7.93 -14.66
CA VAL A 315 -5.49 7.12 -14.03
C VAL A 315 -6.49 6.71 -15.11
N TYR A 316 -6.87 5.42 -15.14
CA TYR A 316 -7.83 4.90 -16.11
C TYR A 316 -8.93 4.06 -15.40
N PRO A 317 -10.12 3.89 -16.01
CA PRO A 317 -11.20 3.09 -15.43
C PRO A 317 -10.78 1.62 -15.27
N CYS A 318 -10.93 1.05 -14.08
CA CYS A 318 -10.57 -0.33 -13.79
C CYS A 318 -11.27 -1.30 -14.74
N GLY A 319 -10.51 -2.20 -15.36
CA GLY A 319 -11.01 -3.18 -16.31
C GLY A 319 -11.14 -2.69 -17.75
N ASP A 320 -10.96 -1.39 -17.98
CA ASP A 320 -10.95 -0.82 -19.33
C ASP A 320 -9.56 -1.02 -19.99
N VAL A 321 -9.40 -2.20 -20.59
CA VAL A 321 -8.16 -2.59 -21.27
C VAL A 321 -7.88 -1.70 -22.47
N ASP A 322 -8.91 -1.16 -23.14
CA ASP A 322 -8.74 -0.32 -24.31
C ASP A 322 -8.28 1.09 -23.94
N ALA A 323 -8.81 1.65 -22.83
CA ALA A 323 -8.29 2.89 -22.28
C ALA A 323 -6.81 2.76 -21.87
N LEU A 324 -6.44 1.67 -21.18
CA LEU A 324 -5.05 1.42 -20.82
C LEU A 324 -4.16 1.24 -22.07
N ALA A 325 -4.61 0.51 -23.07
CA ALA A 325 -3.87 0.33 -24.32
C ALA A 325 -3.67 1.66 -25.06
N THR A 326 -4.68 2.52 -25.08
CA THR A 326 -4.61 3.86 -25.66
C THR A 326 -3.55 4.71 -24.96
N ILE A 327 -3.54 4.73 -23.62
CA ILE A 327 -2.52 5.44 -22.85
C ILE A 327 -1.12 4.88 -23.20
N LEU A 328 -0.94 3.56 -23.18
CA LEU A 328 0.35 2.95 -23.50
C LEU A 328 0.82 3.30 -24.93
N SER A 329 -0.08 3.27 -25.93
CA SER A 329 0.27 3.62 -27.30
C SER A 329 0.71 5.07 -27.49
N GLN A 330 0.25 5.97 -26.61
CA GLN A 330 0.63 7.40 -26.61
C GLN A 330 1.93 7.66 -25.86
N VAL A 331 2.13 7.02 -24.69
CA VAL A 331 3.26 7.36 -23.82
C VAL A 331 4.53 6.58 -24.13
N LEU A 332 4.44 5.32 -24.55
CA LEU A 332 5.64 4.48 -24.76
C LEU A 332 6.55 4.97 -25.90
N PRO A 333 6.05 5.53 -27.02
CA PRO A 333 6.91 6.09 -28.06
C PRO A 333 7.59 7.43 -27.64
N ASP A 334 7.00 8.17 -26.69
CA ASP A 334 7.51 9.49 -26.27
C ASP A 334 8.41 9.39 -25.03
N ARG A 335 9.69 9.12 -25.25
CA ARG A 335 10.69 8.99 -24.19
C ARG A 335 10.90 10.28 -23.39
N GLU A 336 10.79 11.43 -24.05
CA GLU A 336 10.93 12.72 -23.39
C GLU A 336 9.74 12.97 -22.44
N LEU A 337 8.53 12.57 -22.85
CA LEU A 337 7.37 12.60 -21.96
C LEU A 337 7.58 11.70 -20.73
N LEU A 338 7.98 10.44 -20.94
CA LEU A 338 8.24 9.50 -19.85
C LEU A 338 9.30 10.04 -18.89
N LYS A 339 10.38 10.62 -19.40
CA LYS A 339 11.44 11.24 -18.60
C LYS A 339 10.91 12.41 -17.77
N ARG A 340 10.20 13.36 -18.40
CA ARG A 340 9.60 14.52 -17.70
C ARG A 340 8.64 14.05 -16.61
N MET A 341 7.77 13.08 -16.90
CA MET A 341 6.84 12.54 -15.93
C MET A 341 7.57 11.82 -14.78
N GLY A 342 8.66 11.11 -15.06
CA GLY A 342 9.51 10.49 -14.05
C GLY A 342 10.18 11.51 -13.12
N GLU A 343 10.66 12.62 -13.65
CA GLU A 343 11.22 13.74 -12.85
C GLU A 343 10.15 14.36 -11.93
N GLN A 344 8.93 14.56 -12.44
CA GLN A 344 7.80 15.05 -11.65
C GLN A 344 7.37 14.02 -10.58
N SER A 345 7.39 12.73 -10.91
CA SER A 345 7.12 11.64 -9.95
C SER A 345 8.12 11.68 -8.80
N ARG A 346 9.41 11.78 -9.10
CA ARG A 346 10.46 11.91 -8.08
C ARG A 346 10.30 13.18 -7.24
N ALA A 347 9.93 14.30 -7.86
CA ALA A 347 9.67 15.55 -7.15
C ALA A 347 8.47 15.43 -6.19
N ARG A 348 7.38 14.76 -6.62
CA ARG A 348 6.21 14.48 -5.77
C ARG A 348 6.57 13.67 -4.53
N MET A 349 7.46 12.70 -4.65
CA MET A 349 7.87 11.84 -3.54
C MET A 349 8.70 12.56 -2.48
N LYS A 350 9.24 13.74 -2.75
CA LYS A 350 9.91 14.57 -1.72
C LYS A 350 8.95 15.08 -0.64
N THR A 351 7.68 15.19 -0.95
CA THR A 351 6.61 15.62 -0.02
C THR A 351 5.66 14.48 0.38
N TRP A 352 6.11 13.24 0.16
CA TRP A 352 5.36 12.03 0.52
C TRP A 352 6.34 10.97 1.06
N SER A 353 6.80 11.19 2.27
CA SER A 353 7.90 10.42 2.88
C SER A 353 7.58 10.03 4.33
N PRO A 354 8.41 9.19 4.97
CA PRO A 354 8.26 8.86 6.38
C PRO A 354 8.16 10.08 7.30
N ARG A 355 8.79 11.21 6.95
CA ARG A 355 8.70 12.45 7.69
C ARG A 355 7.29 13.01 7.68
N GLU A 356 6.66 13.12 6.52
CA GLU A 356 5.29 13.62 6.38
C GLU A 356 4.28 12.73 7.11
N ASN A 357 4.48 11.39 7.06
CA ASN A 357 3.65 10.46 7.85
C ASN A 357 3.83 10.69 9.36
N ALA A 358 5.07 10.80 9.83
CA ALA A 358 5.37 11.03 11.24
C ALA A 358 4.77 12.35 11.74
N ASP A 359 5.00 13.44 11.01
CA ASP A 359 4.46 14.75 11.34
C ASP A 359 2.93 14.78 11.35
N ALA A 360 2.28 14.14 10.37
CA ALA A 360 0.83 14.05 10.32
C ALA A 360 0.26 13.24 11.50
N THR A 361 0.93 12.14 11.86
CA THR A 361 0.50 11.28 12.97
C THR A 361 0.69 12.01 14.31
N ILE A 362 1.81 12.72 14.51
CA ILE A 362 2.05 13.51 15.73
C ILE A 362 0.99 14.60 15.88
N ARG A 363 0.71 15.37 14.81
CA ARG A 363 -0.36 16.38 14.83
C ARG A 363 -1.73 15.76 15.18
N ALA A 364 -2.02 14.57 14.66
CA ALA A 364 -3.27 13.88 15.00
C ALA A 364 -3.33 13.49 16.49
N VAL A 365 -2.21 13.04 17.07
CA VAL A 365 -2.11 12.75 18.51
C VAL A 365 -2.27 14.01 19.33
N GLU A 366 -1.56 15.10 19.01
CA GLU A 366 -1.66 16.40 19.70
C GLU A 366 -3.09 16.94 19.66
N LYS A 367 -3.75 16.88 18.51
CA LYS A 367 -5.16 17.25 18.35
C LYS A 367 -6.09 16.42 19.24
N ALA A 368 -5.92 15.11 19.27
CA ALA A 368 -6.72 14.22 20.10
C ALA A 368 -6.51 14.45 21.61
N MET A 369 -5.32 14.91 21.99
CA MET A 369 -4.98 15.28 23.39
C MET A 369 -5.43 16.70 23.78
N GLY A 370 -6.04 17.46 22.88
CA GLY A 370 -6.41 18.86 23.13
C GLY A 370 -5.22 19.81 23.23
N LYS A 371 -4.05 19.40 22.71
CA LYS A 371 -2.80 20.17 22.71
C LYS A 371 -2.57 20.92 21.39
N GLU A 372 -3.62 21.19 20.61
CA GLU A 372 -3.50 22.03 19.41
C GLU A 372 -2.96 23.40 19.83
N GLN A 373 -1.69 23.65 19.59
CA GLN A 373 -1.15 25.00 19.66
C GLN A 373 -1.92 25.84 18.65
N SER A 374 -2.52 26.91 19.12
CA SER A 374 -3.08 27.97 18.30
C SER A 374 -1.96 28.52 17.40
N ALA A 375 -1.78 27.93 16.22
CA ALA A 375 -1.03 28.54 15.14
C ALA A 375 -1.88 29.69 14.58
N LYS A 376 -2.00 30.76 15.38
CA LYS A 376 -2.44 32.08 14.98
C LYS A 376 -1.43 33.04 15.59
N GLY A 377 -0.44 33.36 14.81
CA GLY A 377 0.53 34.41 15.01
C GLY A 377 1.08 34.76 13.65
#